data_8876886915d2a570ae3a83a394c23b2e
#
_entry.id   8876886915d2a570ae3a83a394c23b2e
#
_cell.length_a   1.000
_cell.length_b   1.000
_cell.length_c   1.000
_cell.angle_alpha   90.00
_cell.angle_beta   90.00
_cell.angle_gamma   90.00
#
_symmetry.space_group_name_H-M   'P 1'
#
loop_
_entity.id
_entity.type
_entity.pdbx_description
1 polymer ?
#
loop_
_entity_poly.entity_id
_entity_poly.type
_entity_poly.pdbx_seq_one_letter_code
_entity_poly.pdbx_strand_id
1 'polypeptide(L)'
;MIFYLILTTCISKNYGGVIMSNITMDQVAVMSVQYFHYTLDYYLNSMHRCGVKNLDLWGASPHYCRLDYLTSSAAERKLREIRKRAEDLGLKFVMYTPETLAYPYSLSAPEQPIRDRTIDYFDMAIDDALTLGTTRLFMNSGCGPLDIPREDSWKRAVETINKICEMAHKRGVTILLEQLQPYESNLLVNLPQMKAMLEEVNSPALKTCVDLVAMEVAHENLEDYYKVLGEDTIQFIHFADGDPSGHYILGDGNYPLKEYIEILEKHNYTGIIDLEINDSIYWDDPHGSVERSVDYLKKNIFKPGLFTA
;
A
#
# COMPACT_ATOMS: atom_id res chain seq x y z
N MET A 1 -48.57 17.43 -15.45
CA MET A 1 -47.39 17.88 -14.67
C MET A 1 -46.30 16.82 -14.89
N ILE A 2 -45.42 17.07 -15.88
CA ILE A 2 -44.47 16.11 -16.43
C ILE A 2 -43.11 16.43 -15.80
N PHE A 3 -42.56 15.48 -15.04
CA PHE A 3 -41.21 15.59 -14.50
C PHE A 3 -40.22 15.14 -15.57
N TYR A 4 -39.37 16.06 -16.01
CA TYR A 4 -38.18 15.77 -16.84
C TYR A 4 -37.06 15.21 -15.96
N LEU A 5 -36.72 13.95 -16.22
CA LEU A 5 -35.46 13.37 -15.74
C LEU A 5 -34.35 13.88 -16.66
N ILE A 6 -33.41 14.68 -16.12
CA ILE A 6 -32.21 15.07 -16.82
C ILE A 6 -31.17 13.96 -16.57
N LEU A 7 -30.96 13.13 -17.58
CA LEU A 7 -29.81 12.25 -17.71
C LEU A 7 -28.61 13.10 -18.13
N THR A 8 -27.69 13.37 -17.22
CA THR A 8 -26.39 13.93 -17.56
C THR A 8 -25.49 12.81 -18.11
N THR A 9 -25.54 12.62 -19.43
CA THR A 9 -24.53 11.86 -20.15
C THR A 9 -23.24 12.72 -20.19
N CYS A 10 -22.20 12.28 -19.51
CA CYS A 10 -20.86 12.78 -19.73
C CYS A 10 -20.43 12.43 -21.15
N ILE A 11 -20.55 13.40 -22.07
CA ILE A 11 -19.96 13.31 -23.40
C ILE A 11 -18.51 13.78 -23.25
N SER A 12 -17.57 12.85 -23.35
CA SER A 12 -16.15 13.18 -23.51
C SER A 12 -15.98 13.90 -24.85
N LYS A 13 -15.73 15.20 -24.79
CA LYS A 13 -15.35 15.98 -25.98
C LYS A 13 -13.89 15.65 -26.32
N ASN A 14 -13.68 14.87 -27.37
CA ASN A 14 -12.39 14.76 -28.03
C ASN A 14 -11.99 16.13 -28.60
N TYR A 15 -11.09 16.82 -27.91
CA TYR A 15 -10.32 17.91 -28.47
C TYR A 15 -8.88 17.41 -28.65
N GLY A 16 -8.47 17.30 -29.90
CA GLY A 16 -7.11 17.12 -30.39
C GLY A 16 -6.00 16.65 -29.42
N GLY A 17 -5.88 15.37 -29.19
CA GLY A 17 -4.57 14.71 -29.04
C GLY A 17 -3.80 14.86 -27.73
N VAL A 18 -4.34 15.40 -26.65
CA VAL A 18 -3.68 15.32 -25.31
C VAL A 18 -4.66 14.70 -24.34
N ILE A 19 -4.55 13.39 -24.13
CA ILE A 19 -5.20 12.74 -23.00
C ILE A 19 -4.48 13.27 -21.75
N MET A 20 -5.17 14.08 -20.96
CA MET A 20 -4.68 14.50 -19.64
C MET A 20 -4.78 13.29 -18.72
N SER A 21 -3.69 12.91 -18.05
CA SER A 21 -3.75 11.89 -17.02
C SER A 21 -4.77 12.27 -15.95
N ASN A 22 -5.67 11.34 -15.61
CA ASN A 22 -6.57 11.51 -14.47
C ASN A 22 -5.85 11.21 -13.14
N ILE A 23 -4.66 10.61 -13.21
CA ILE A 23 -3.79 10.32 -12.07
C ILE A 23 -2.85 11.49 -11.86
N THR A 24 -2.75 11.96 -10.63
CA THR A 24 -2.01 13.17 -10.28
C THR A 24 -1.16 12.97 -9.02
N MET A 25 -0.29 13.94 -8.74
CA MET A 25 0.49 13.96 -7.49
C MET A 25 -0.35 13.91 -6.22
N ASP A 26 -1.63 14.25 -6.27
CA ASP A 26 -2.53 14.14 -5.10
C ASP A 26 -2.88 12.67 -4.73
N GLN A 27 -2.56 11.70 -5.62
CA GLN A 27 -2.69 10.26 -5.36
C GLN A 27 -1.36 9.62 -4.98
N VAL A 28 -0.25 10.34 -5.08
CA VAL A 28 1.08 9.79 -4.76
C VAL A 28 1.31 9.84 -3.25
N ALA A 29 1.69 8.70 -2.68
CA ALA A 29 2.21 8.55 -1.34
C ALA A 29 3.66 8.06 -1.38
N VAL A 30 4.30 8.04 -0.22
CA VAL A 30 5.63 7.43 -0.03
C VAL A 30 5.62 6.66 1.27
N MET A 31 6.04 5.40 1.22
CA MET A 31 6.25 4.58 2.40
C MET A 31 7.50 5.01 3.16
N SER A 32 7.40 5.06 4.48
CA SER A 32 8.52 5.52 5.31
C SER A 32 9.62 4.48 5.52
N VAL A 33 9.47 3.25 5.01
CA VAL A 33 10.42 2.14 5.19
C VAL A 33 11.84 2.48 4.74
N GLN A 34 12.02 3.16 3.60
CA GLN A 34 13.36 3.53 3.12
C GLN A 34 14.10 4.55 4.01
N TYR A 35 13.37 5.18 4.95
CA TYR A 35 13.92 6.12 5.94
C TYR A 35 14.26 5.44 7.28
N PHE A 36 14.34 4.12 7.35
CA PHE A 36 14.52 3.40 8.63
C PHE A 36 15.85 3.67 9.36
N HIS A 37 16.83 4.27 8.69
CA HIS A 37 18.05 4.79 9.32
C HIS A 37 17.95 6.27 9.73
N TYR A 38 16.82 6.92 9.49
CA TYR A 38 16.60 8.34 9.74
C TYR A 38 15.44 8.53 10.71
N THR A 39 15.40 9.71 11.35
CA THR A 39 14.28 10.04 12.24
C THR A 39 12.98 10.27 11.46
N LEU A 40 11.84 10.09 12.12
CA LEU A 40 10.54 10.44 11.55
C LEU A 40 10.49 11.92 11.10
N ASP A 41 11.12 12.84 11.84
CA ASP A 41 11.19 14.24 11.43
C ASP A 41 11.91 14.45 10.12
N TYR A 42 12.98 13.71 9.88
CA TYR A 42 13.69 13.77 8.61
C TYR A 42 12.76 13.30 7.45
N TYR A 43 12.05 12.20 7.65
CA TYR A 43 11.07 11.71 6.67
C TYR A 43 9.96 12.73 6.40
N LEU A 44 9.29 13.27 7.42
CA LEU A 44 8.21 14.25 7.25
C LEU A 44 8.70 15.52 6.53
N ASN A 45 9.86 16.05 6.91
CA ASN A 45 10.45 17.21 6.24
C ASN A 45 10.87 16.90 4.79
N SER A 46 11.32 15.66 4.52
CA SER A 46 11.63 15.20 3.17
C SER A 46 10.37 15.21 2.29
N MET A 47 9.26 14.65 2.75
CA MET A 47 7.98 14.64 2.02
C MET A 47 7.48 16.05 1.72
N HIS A 48 7.53 16.92 2.73
CA HIS A 48 7.17 18.34 2.54
C HIS A 48 8.01 19.01 1.45
N ARG A 49 9.33 18.81 1.44
CA ARG A 49 10.24 19.38 0.42
C ARG A 49 10.00 18.81 -0.97
N CYS A 50 9.72 17.50 -1.10
CA CYS A 50 9.42 16.85 -2.37
C CYS A 50 8.02 17.21 -2.91
N GLY A 51 7.16 17.85 -2.09
CA GLY A 51 5.78 18.18 -2.44
C GLY A 51 4.85 16.97 -2.45
N VAL A 52 5.22 15.88 -1.76
CA VAL A 52 4.35 14.71 -1.52
C VAL A 52 3.50 15.01 -0.29
N LYS A 53 2.17 14.82 -0.41
CA LYS A 53 1.23 15.13 0.67
C LYS A 53 0.76 13.91 1.44
N ASN A 54 0.80 12.74 0.81
CA ASN A 54 0.28 11.50 1.40
C ASN A 54 1.45 10.67 1.92
N LEU A 55 1.23 10.05 3.07
CA LEU A 55 2.24 9.29 3.80
C LEU A 55 1.74 7.87 4.04
N ASP A 56 2.60 6.88 3.85
CA ASP A 56 2.45 5.56 4.46
C ASP A 56 3.43 5.43 5.62
N LEU A 57 2.91 5.19 6.82
CA LEU A 57 3.74 4.98 8.00
C LEU A 57 4.08 3.50 8.16
N TRP A 58 5.35 3.16 7.95
CA TRP A 58 5.87 1.86 8.35
C TRP A 58 5.96 1.76 9.87
N GLY A 59 5.31 0.75 10.42
CA GLY A 59 5.06 0.54 11.84
C GLY A 59 6.21 -0.16 12.58
N ALA A 60 7.43 0.34 12.40
CA ALA A 60 8.63 -0.15 13.06
C ALA A 60 9.53 0.99 13.53
N SER A 61 10.46 0.68 14.46
CA SER A 61 11.49 1.63 14.89
C SER A 61 12.44 1.97 13.72
N PRO A 62 12.91 3.24 13.58
CA PRO A 62 12.85 4.29 14.60
C PRO A 62 11.64 5.21 14.51
N HIS A 63 10.68 4.98 13.57
CA HIS A 63 9.58 5.90 13.35
C HIS A 63 8.49 5.73 14.40
N TYR A 64 7.87 4.58 14.42
CA TYR A 64 6.87 4.19 15.41
C TYR A 64 6.77 2.66 15.46
N CYS A 65 6.95 2.07 16.62
CA CYS A 65 6.67 0.66 16.86
C CYS A 65 5.67 0.54 17.99
N ARG A 66 4.53 -0.13 17.74
CA ARG A 66 3.48 -0.31 18.73
C ARG A 66 3.99 -0.93 20.04
N LEU A 67 4.96 -1.85 19.93
CA LEU A 67 5.48 -2.59 21.07
C LEU A 67 6.40 -1.77 21.98
N ASP A 68 6.84 -0.58 21.55
CA ASP A 68 7.62 0.33 22.39
C ASP A 68 6.76 1.01 23.48
N TYR A 69 5.43 0.86 23.40
CA TYR A 69 4.47 1.52 24.28
C TYR A 69 3.74 0.50 25.16
N LEU A 70 3.97 0.56 26.47
CA LEU A 70 3.40 -0.36 27.47
C LEU A 70 1.88 -0.29 27.57
N THR A 71 1.26 0.82 27.18
CA THR A 71 -0.19 1.01 27.24
C THR A 71 -0.73 1.60 25.95
N SER A 72 -1.98 1.24 25.63
CA SER A 72 -2.69 1.81 24.48
C SER A 72 -2.76 3.34 24.54
N SER A 73 -2.99 3.92 25.72
CA SER A 73 -3.02 5.38 25.89
C SER A 73 -1.67 6.05 25.61
N ALA A 74 -0.55 5.37 25.87
CA ALA A 74 0.78 5.91 25.54
C ALA A 74 1.03 5.89 24.04
N ALA A 75 0.68 4.79 23.38
CA ALA A 75 0.75 4.66 21.91
C ALA A 75 -0.14 5.69 21.21
N GLU A 76 -1.39 5.83 21.67
CA GLU A 76 -2.37 6.80 21.15
C GLU A 76 -1.84 8.24 21.24
N ARG A 77 -1.29 8.64 22.40
CA ARG A 77 -0.69 9.97 22.54
C ARG A 77 0.44 10.19 21.55
N LYS A 78 1.31 9.17 21.35
CA LYS A 78 2.41 9.26 20.38
C LYS A 78 1.92 9.39 18.95
N LEU A 79 0.93 8.60 18.55
CA LEU A 79 0.36 8.68 17.21
C LEU A 79 -0.35 10.02 16.95
N ARG A 80 -1.06 10.56 17.94
CA ARG A 80 -1.65 11.91 17.84
C ARG A 80 -0.57 13.00 17.68
N GLU A 81 0.57 12.86 18.37
CA GLU A 81 1.73 13.75 18.19
C GLU A 81 2.30 13.63 16.77
N ILE A 82 2.50 12.41 16.28
CA ILE A 82 3.00 12.12 14.93
C ILE A 82 2.06 12.72 13.88
N ARG A 83 0.76 12.43 14.00
CA ARG A 83 -0.27 12.96 13.12
C ARG A 83 -0.26 14.49 13.10
N LYS A 84 -0.25 15.12 14.27
CA LYS A 84 -0.22 16.58 14.36
C LYS A 84 1.00 17.17 13.65
N ARG A 85 2.18 16.58 13.82
CA ARG A 85 3.41 17.04 13.16
C ARG A 85 3.32 16.94 11.64
N ALA A 86 2.72 15.87 11.12
CA ALA A 86 2.44 15.74 9.69
C ALA A 86 1.46 16.83 9.21
N GLU A 87 0.35 17.02 9.92
CA GLU A 87 -0.66 18.04 9.61
C GLU A 87 -0.09 19.47 9.63
N ASP A 88 0.82 19.79 10.56
CA ASP A 88 1.51 21.08 10.64
C ASP A 88 2.39 21.37 9.41
N LEU A 89 2.81 20.32 8.68
CA LEU A 89 3.53 20.38 7.41
C LEU A 89 2.61 20.29 6.17
N GLY A 90 1.30 20.19 6.36
CA GLY A 90 0.33 19.99 5.27
C GLY A 90 0.31 18.56 4.71
N LEU A 91 0.77 17.58 5.51
CA LEU A 91 0.84 16.16 5.17
C LEU A 91 -0.28 15.37 5.85
N LYS A 92 -0.64 14.20 5.30
CA LYS A 92 -1.63 13.30 5.90
C LYS A 92 -1.22 11.84 5.71
N PHE A 93 -1.52 11.00 6.68
CA PHE A 93 -1.36 9.57 6.54
C PHE A 93 -2.55 8.96 5.77
N VAL A 94 -2.25 8.14 4.78
CA VAL A 94 -3.23 7.45 3.94
C VAL A 94 -3.18 5.93 4.11
N MET A 95 -2.12 5.42 4.73
CA MET A 95 -1.90 4.03 5.08
C MET A 95 -1.15 3.94 6.40
N TYR A 96 -1.40 2.87 7.14
CA TYR A 96 -0.53 2.38 8.21
C TYR A 96 -0.09 0.97 7.87
N THR A 97 1.22 0.76 7.81
CA THR A 97 1.86 -0.51 7.46
C THR A 97 2.58 -1.09 8.67
N PRO A 98 1.87 -1.88 9.54
CA PRO A 98 2.49 -2.53 10.69
C PRO A 98 3.50 -3.57 10.20
N GLU A 99 4.69 -3.60 10.80
CA GLU A 99 5.71 -4.58 10.45
C GLU A 99 5.28 -5.99 10.89
N THR A 100 5.01 -6.85 9.92
CA THR A 100 4.51 -8.21 10.14
C THR A 100 5.05 -9.25 9.15
N LEU A 101 6.00 -8.85 8.30
CA LEU A 101 6.56 -9.74 7.27
C LEU A 101 7.24 -10.96 7.89
N ALA A 102 7.95 -10.73 9.01
CA ALA A 102 8.71 -11.75 9.71
C ALA A 102 8.30 -11.86 11.19
N TYR A 103 9.11 -12.59 11.96
CA TYR A 103 8.90 -12.75 13.41
C TYR A 103 8.71 -11.39 14.12
N PRO A 104 7.99 -11.34 15.24
CA PRO A 104 7.43 -12.47 16.00
C PRO A 104 6.01 -12.85 15.58
N TYR A 105 5.50 -12.36 14.47
CA TYR A 105 4.12 -12.56 14.01
C TYR A 105 4.04 -13.64 12.94
N SER A 106 2.91 -14.35 12.88
CA SER A 106 2.60 -15.28 11.80
C SER A 106 1.11 -15.56 11.75
N LEU A 107 0.50 -15.30 10.60
CA LEU A 107 -0.90 -15.61 10.32
C LEU A 107 -1.15 -17.11 10.15
N SER A 108 -0.11 -17.88 9.80
CA SER A 108 -0.18 -19.28 9.38
C SER A 108 0.50 -20.26 10.32
N ALA A 109 1.06 -19.81 11.45
CA ALA A 109 1.78 -20.67 12.41
C ALA A 109 0.93 -21.86 12.85
N PRO A 110 1.52 -23.07 13.01
CA PRO A 110 0.84 -24.21 13.58
C PRO A 110 0.32 -23.96 15.01
N GLU A 111 1.11 -23.26 15.82
CA GLU A 111 0.80 -22.96 17.20
C GLU A 111 -0.24 -21.84 17.32
N GLN A 112 -1.36 -22.16 17.96
CA GLN A 112 -2.44 -21.21 18.18
C GLN A 112 -1.99 -19.94 18.92
N PRO A 113 -1.15 -19.99 19.98
CA PRO A 113 -0.71 -18.78 20.68
C PRO A 113 0.05 -17.77 19.80
N ILE A 114 0.73 -18.23 18.75
CA ILE A 114 1.42 -17.35 17.80
C ILE A 114 0.39 -16.60 16.93
N ARG A 115 -0.62 -17.31 16.44
CA ARG A 115 -1.71 -16.72 15.67
C ARG A 115 -2.55 -15.75 16.52
N ASP A 116 -2.86 -16.13 17.77
CA ASP A 116 -3.59 -15.25 18.70
C ASP A 116 -2.84 -13.96 18.96
N ARG A 117 -1.53 -14.02 19.23
CA ARG A 117 -0.67 -12.83 19.34
C ARG A 117 -0.69 -11.97 18.09
N THR A 118 -0.73 -12.59 16.91
CA THR A 118 -0.80 -11.87 15.64
C THR A 118 -2.14 -11.17 15.48
N ILE A 119 -3.24 -11.82 15.86
CA ILE A 119 -4.58 -11.22 15.88
C ILE A 119 -4.63 -10.03 16.84
N ASP A 120 -4.11 -10.19 18.07
CA ASP A 120 -4.05 -9.12 19.07
C ASP A 120 -3.22 -7.92 18.57
N TYR A 121 -2.14 -8.17 17.84
CA TYR A 121 -1.33 -7.11 17.24
C TYR A 121 -2.09 -6.35 16.16
N PHE A 122 -2.81 -7.04 15.28
CA PHE A 122 -3.66 -6.38 14.28
C PHE A 122 -4.85 -5.66 14.90
N ASP A 123 -5.39 -6.14 16.02
CA ASP A 123 -6.42 -5.43 16.78
C ASP A 123 -5.91 -4.06 17.25
N MET A 124 -4.69 -4.02 17.79
CA MET A 124 -4.02 -2.76 18.14
C MET A 124 -3.68 -1.90 16.92
N ALA A 125 -3.24 -2.53 15.82
CA ALA A 125 -2.88 -1.81 14.58
C ALA A 125 -4.09 -1.12 13.92
N ILE A 126 -5.29 -1.69 14.04
CA ILE A 126 -6.52 -1.06 13.59
C ILE A 126 -6.79 0.24 14.37
N ASP A 127 -6.62 0.21 15.70
CA ASP A 127 -6.78 1.42 16.53
C ASP A 127 -5.68 2.45 16.24
N ASP A 128 -4.46 1.99 15.98
CA ASP A 128 -3.32 2.84 15.61
C ASP A 128 -3.58 3.55 14.26
N ALA A 129 -4.08 2.84 13.24
CA ALA A 129 -4.46 3.44 11.96
C ALA A 129 -5.52 4.54 12.12
N LEU A 130 -6.57 4.27 12.89
CA LEU A 130 -7.63 5.25 13.17
C LEU A 130 -7.10 6.48 13.93
N THR A 131 -6.22 6.27 14.88
CA THR A 131 -5.58 7.36 15.65
C THR A 131 -4.69 8.20 14.74
N LEU A 132 -3.98 7.57 13.81
CA LEU A 132 -3.15 8.22 12.81
C LEU A 132 -3.99 9.02 11.78
N GLY A 133 -5.27 8.68 11.65
CA GLY A 133 -6.23 9.38 10.79
C GLY A 133 -6.46 8.70 9.45
N THR A 134 -6.07 7.44 9.30
CA THR A 134 -6.36 6.62 8.12
C THR A 134 -7.31 5.48 8.44
N THR A 135 -8.04 5.02 7.43
CA THR A 135 -8.90 3.82 7.50
C THR A 135 -8.31 2.67 6.67
N ARG A 136 -7.06 2.78 6.26
CA ARG A 136 -6.35 1.74 5.50
C ARG A 136 -5.25 1.15 6.36
N LEU A 137 -5.22 -0.17 6.41
CA LEU A 137 -4.23 -0.96 7.14
C LEU A 137 -3.65 -2.01 6.20
N PHE A 138 -2.33 -1.98 6.08
CA PHE A 138 -1.61 -2.95 5.26
C PHE A 138 -1.54 -4.33 5.92
N MET A 139 -1.51 -5.37 5.10
CA MET A 139 -1.28 -6.75 5.50
C MET A 139 -0.67 -7.54 4.34
N ASN A 140 0.27 -8.43 4.65
CA ASN A 140 0.69 -9.51 3.76
C ASN A 140 0.30 -10.88 4.33
N SER A 141 0.44 -11.94 3.54
CA SER A 141 0.08 -13.28 3.99
C SER A 141 1.11 -13.90 4.94
N GLY A 142 2.29 -13.31 5.06
CA GLY A 142 3.44 -13.95 5.68
C GLY A 142 3.88 -15.21 4.94
N CYS A 143 4.69 -16.02 5.63
CA CYS A 143 5.18 -17.29 5.12
C CYS A 143 4.81 -18.43 6.09
N GLY A 144 4.34 -19.55 5.56
CA GLY A 144 4.14 -20.78 6.34
C GLY A 144 5.45 -21.54 6.51
N PRO A 145 5.60 -22.39 7.55
CA PRO A 145 6.74 -23.29 7.67
C PRO A 145 6.87 -24.18 6.43
N LEU A 146 8.08 -24.31 5.91
CA LEU A 146 8.34 -25.04 4.65
C LEU A 146 8.37 -26.55 4.82
N ASP A 147 8.43 -27.03 6.03
CA ASP A 147 8.50 -28.46 6.42
C ASP A 147 7.14 -29.10 6.71
N ILE A 148 6.06 -28.33 6.53
CA ILE A 148 4.68 -28.82 6.64
C ILE A 148 3.89 -28.53 5.36
N PRO A 149 2.77 -29.25 5.10
CA PRO A 149 1.96 -29.02 3.92
C PRO A 149 1.51 -27.55 3.81
N ARG A 150 1.74 -26.95 2.65
CA ARG A 150 1.37 -25.55 2.35
C ARG A 150 -0.13 -25.31 2.59
N GLU A 151 -0.96 -26.27 2.25
CA GLU A 151 -2.42 -26.21 2.38
C GLU A 151 -2.86 -26.03 3.84
N ASP A 152 -2.13 -26.59 4.79
CA ASP A 152 -2.42 -26.43 6.22
C ASP A 152 -2.07 -25.02 6.70
N SER A 153 -0.97 -24.44 6.19
CA SER A 153 -0.59 -23.05 6.45
C SER A 153 -1.57 -22.09 5.80
N TRP A 154 -2.01 -22.36 4.57
CA TRP A 154 -3.03 -21.58 3.85
C TRP A 154 -4.35 -21.51 4.64
N LYS A 155 -4.90 -22.63 5.08
CA LYS A 155 -6.14 -22.67 5.88
C LYS A 155 -6.03 -21.83 7.15
N ARG A 156 -4.91 -21.96 7.87
CA ARG A 156 -4.66 -21.14 9.08
C ARG A 156 -4.56 -19.66 8.77
N ALA A 157 -3.91 -19.28 7.66
CA ALA A 157 -3.84 -17.89 7.22
C ALA A 157 -5.24 -17.35 6.89
N VAL A 158 -6.06 -18.07 6.13
CA VAL A 158 -7.45 -17.70 5.82
C VAL A 158 -8.26 -17.48 7.10
N GLU A 159 -8.21 -18.44 8.06
CA GLU A 159 -8.92 -18.31 9.33
C GLU A 159 -8.47 -17.10 10.15
N THR A 160 -7.16 -16.82 10.18
CA THR A 160 -6.59 -15.70 10.93
C THR A 160 -6.92 -14.36 10.29
N ILE A 161 -6.77 -14.27 8.97
CA ILE A 161 -7.13 -13.06 8.19
C ILE A 161 -8.62 -12.76 8.34
N ASN A 162 -9.48 -13.78 8.29
CA ASN A 162 -10.92 -13.60 8.46
C ASN A 162 -11.26 -12.94 9.80
N LYS A 163 -10.67 -13.40 10.91
CA LYS A 163 -10.86 -12.82 12.25
C LYS A 163 -10.40 -11.36 12.29
N ILE A 164 -9.26 -11.05 11.69
CA ILE A 164 -8.76 -9.67 11.62
C ILE A 164 -9.70 -8.79 10.78
N CYS A 165 -10.16 -9.29 9.64
CA CYS A 165 -11.11 -8.58 8.79
C CYS A 165 -12.45 -8.31 9.49
N GLU A 166 -12.95 -9.23 10.32
CA GLU A 166 -14.15 -8.99 11.13
C GLU A 166 -13.97 -7.81 12.11
N MET A 167 -12.80 -7.71 12.75
CA MET A 167 -12.48 -6.60 13.65
C MET A 167 -12.34 -5.27 12.89
N ALA A 168 -11.67 -5.30 11.74
CA ALA A 168 -11.50 -4.16 10.87
C ALA A 168 -12.84 -3.65 10.32
N HIS A 169 -13.70 -4.55 9.83
CA HIS A 169 -15.03 -4.21 9.34
C HIS A 169 -15.88 -3.49 10.39
N LYS A 170 -15.90 -3.98 11.61
CA LYS A 170 -16.66 -3.37 12.72
C LYS A 170 -16.21 -1.94 13.06
N ARG A 171 -14.97 -1.59 12.74
CA ARG A 171 -14.37 -0.27 12.98
C ARG A 171 -14.22 0.59 11.71
N GLY A 172 -14.73 0.11 10.56
CA GLY A 172 -14.68 0.85 9.30
C GLY A 172 -13.27 0.97 8.71
N VAL A 173 -12.39 0.00 9.01
CA VAL A 173 -11.03 -0.08 8.46
C VAL A 173 -10.99 -1.11 7.33
N THR A 174 -10.32 -0.77 6.24
CA THR A 174 -10.04 -1.66 5.12
C THR A 174 -8.65 -2.26 5.28
N ILE A 175 -8.57 -3.58 5.21
CA ILE A 175 -7.31 -4.32 5.12
C ILE A 175 -6.91 -4.39 3.65
N LEU A 176 -5.69 -3.98 3.36
CA LEU A 176 -5.09 -4.03 2.03
C LEU A 176 -4.07 -5.16 2.01
N LEU A 177 -4.48 -6.29 1.44
CA LEU A 177 -3.66 -7.50 1.36
C LEU A 177 -2.73 -7.42 0.16
N GLU A 178 -1.46 -7.68 0.40
CA GLU A 178 -0.42 -7.67 -0.61
C GLU A 178 0.06 -9.08 -0.97
N GLN A 179 0.36 -9.25 -2.24
CA GLN A 179 1.14 -10.36 -2.78
C GLN A 179 2.63 -10.14 -2.49
N LEU A 180 3.31 -11.19 -2.09
CA LEU A 180 4.75 -11.18 -1.81
C LEU A 180 5.55 -11.87 -2.92
N GLN A 181 6.86 -11.64 -2.94
CA GLN A 181 7.76 -12.38 -3.83
C GLN A 181 7.99 -13.82 -3.30
N PRO A 182 8.37 -14.78 -4.18
CA PRO A 182 8.53 -16.19 -3.78
C PRO A 182 9.58 -16.47 -2.70
N TYR A 183 10.55 -15.57 -2.50
CA TYR A 183 11.54 -15.71 -1.41
C TYR A 183 11.01 -15.22 -0.06
N GLU A 184 9.94 -14.44 -0.05
CA GLU A 184 9.30 -13.88 1.16
C GLU A 184 8.17 -14.76 1.66
N SER A 185 7.49 -15.46 0.76
CA SER A 185 6.30 -16.23 1.07
C SER A 185 6.19 -17.52 0.25
N ASN A 186 5.59 -18.53 0.84
CA ASN A 186 5.10 -19.72 0.15
C ASN A 186 3.57 -19.75 0.04
N LEU A 187 2.88 -18.68 0.44
CA LEU A 187 1.42 -18.64 0.49
C LEU A 187 0.82 -17.81 -0.65
N LEU A 188 1.05 -16.51 -0.67
CA LEU A 188 0.44 -15.57 -1.60
C LEU A 188 1.53 -14.88 -2.44
N VAL A 189 1.82 -15.45 -3.61
CA VAL A 189 2.93 -15.01 -4.49
C VAL A 189 2.52 -14.84 -5.95
N ASN A 190 1.23 -14.88 -6.25
CA ASN A 190 0.70 -14.68 -7.61
C ASN A 190 -0.80 -14.34 -7.60
N LEU A 191 -1.29 -13.83 -8.72
CA LEU A 191 -2.68 -13.41 -8.92
C LEU A 191 -3.72 -14.54 -8.69
N PRO A 192 -3.52 -15.80 -9.15
CA PRO A 192 -4.46 -16.88 -8.82
C PRO A 192 -4.60 -17.12 -7.30
N GLN A 193 -3.52 -16.99 -6.55
CA GLN A 193 -3.55 -17.13 -5.09
C GLN A 193 -4.17 -15.91 -4.42
N MET A 194 -3.96 -14.69 -4.95
CA MET A 194 -4.65 -13.49 -4.47
C MET A 194 -6.16 -13.65 -4.63
N LYS A 195 -6.62 -14.07 -5.80
CA LYS A 195 -8.04 -14.34 -6.05
C LYS A 195 -8.60 -15.36 -5.06
N ALA A 196 -7.91 -16.50 -4.90
CA ALA A 196 -8.36 -17.55 -3.99
C ALA A 196 -8.42 -17.06 -2.52
N MET A 197 -7.43 -16.31 -2.05
CA MET A 197 -7.40 -15.77 -0.69
C MET A 197 -8.57 -14.80 -0.46
N LEU A 198 -8.81 -13.90 -1.39
CA LEU A 198 -9.93 -12.95 -1.31
C LEU A 198 -11.29 -13.65 -1.29
N GLU A 199 -11.46 -14.70 -2.13
CA GLU A 199 -12.70 -15.49 -2.21
C GLU A 199 -12.93 -16.34 -0.95
N GLU A 200 -11.87 -16.96 -0.40
CA GLU A 200 -11.98 -17.81 0.78
C GLU A 200 -12.21 -16.99 2.07
N VAL A 201 -11.54 -15.85 2.22
CA VAL A 201 -11.78 -14.93 3.34
C VAL A 201 -13.15 -14.25 3.22
N ASN A 202 -13.55 -13.88 1.99
CA ASN A 202 -14.86 -13.32 1.64
C ASN A 202 -15.34 -12.20 2.59
N SER A 203 -14.47 -11.24 2.88
CA SER A 203 -14.77 -10.12 3.76
C SER A 203 -14.91 -8.80 2.99
N PRO A 204 -15.93 -7.97 3.28
CA PRO A 204 -16.06 -6.65 2.67
C PRO A 204 -14.94 -5.69 3.07
N ALA A 205 -14.27 -5.97 4.20
CA ALA A 205 -13.13 -5.18 4.68
C ALA A 205 -11.80 -5.57 4.03
N LEU A 206 -11.75 -6.65 3.22
CA LEU A 206 -10.53 -7.11 2.55
C LEU A 206 -10.49 -6.61 1.11
N LYS A 207 -9.44 -5.88 0.79
CA LYS A 207 -9.11 -5.39 -0.54
C LYS A 207 -7.65 -5.73 -0.84
N THR A 208 -7.12 -5.33 -1.99
CA THR A 208 -5.72 -5.62 -2.31
C THR A 208 -4.87 -4.35 -2.48
N CYS A 209 -3.64 -4.45 -2.04
CA CYS A 209 -2.49 -3.70 -2.52
C CYS A 209 -1.81 -4.53 -3.60
N VAL A 210 -1.59 -3.97 -4.78
CA VAL A 210 -0.80 -4.61 -5.83
C VAL A 210 0.61 -4.04 -5.76
N ASP A 211 1.58 -4.89 -5.41
CA ASP A 211 2.99 -4.56 -5.54
C ASP A 211 3.46 -4.90 -6.97
N LEU A 212 3.93 -3.88 -7.69
CA LEU A 212 4.40 -4.05 -9.07
C LEU A 212 5.65 -4.91 -9.15
N VAL A 213 6.49 -4.91 -8.12
CA VAL A 213 7.70 -5.74 -8.08
C VAL A 213 7.34 -7.21 -7.92
N ALA A 214 6.45 -7.54 -6.97
CA ALA A 214 5.97 -8.91 -6.79
C ALA A 214 5.21 -9.41 -8.03
N MET A 215 4.43 -8.55 -8.68
CA MET A 215 3.73 -8.84 -9.93
C MET A 215 4.72 -9.17 -11.06
N GLU A 216 5.75 -8.36 -11.27
CA GLU A 216 6.74 -8.58 -12.32
C GLU A 216 7.59 -9.83 -12.07
N VAL A 217 7.99 -10.09 -10.83
CA VAL A 217 8.70 -11.32 -10.43
C VAL A 217 7.84 -12.56 -10.67
N ALA A 218 6.53 -12.46 -10.54
CA ALA A 218 5.58 -13.53 -10.86
C ALA A 218 5.33 -13.65 -12.39
N HIS A 219 5.90 -12.79 -13.23
CA HIS A 219 5.66 -12.70 -14.67
C HIS A 219 4.19 -12.46 -15.02
N GLU A 220 3.52 -11.65 -14.24
CA GLU A 220 2.13 -11.24 -14.40
C GLU A 220 2.03 -9.81 -14.94
N ASN A 221 0.83 -9.34 -15.24
CA ASN A 221 0.62 -7.98 -15.72
C ASN A 221 -0.59 -7.32 -15.04
N LEU A 222 -0.54 -6.01 -14.88
CA LEU A 222 -1.54 -5.24 -14.15
C LEU A 222 -2.96 -5.32 -14.78
N GLU A 223 -3.06 -5.44 -16.08
CA GLU A 223 -4.35 -5.57 -16.78
C GLU A 223 -5.09 -6.86 -16.38
N ASP A 224 -4.36 -7.95 -16.14
CA ASP A 224 -4.98 -9.21 -15.69
C ASP A 224 -5.46 -9.14 -14.24
N TYR A 225 -4.81 -8.34 -13.38
CA TYR A 225 -5.31 -8.06 -12.04
C TYR A 225 -6.70 -7.41 -12.10
N TYR A 226 -6.90 -6.41 -12.95
CA TYR A 226 -8.20 -5.78 -13.14
C TYR A 226 -9.25 -6.73 -13.69
N LYS A 227 -8.89 -7.56 -14.67
CA LYS A 227 -9.82 -8.56 -15.26
C LYS A 227 -10.27 -9.62 -14.25
N VAL A 228 -9.36 -10.04 -13.36
CA VAL A 228 -9.59 -11.16 -12.42
C VAL A 228 -10.21 -10.70 -11.12
N LEU A 229 -9.77 -9.54 -10.56
CA LEU A 229 -10.18 -9.05 -9.25
C LEU A 229 -11.26 -7.97 -9.31
N GLY A 230 -11.37 -7.27 -10.44
CA GLY A 230 -12.27 -6.13 -10.59
C GLY A 230 -11.74 -4.82 -10.01
N GLU A 231 -12.32 -3.71 -10.47
CA GLU A 231 -11.85 -2.35 -10.16
C GLU A 231 -11.99 -2.01 -8.66
N ASP A 232 -13.09 -2.43 -8.02
CA ASP A 232 -13.36 -2.12 -6.60
C ASP A 232 -12.40 -2.82 -5.61
N THR A 233 -11.66 -3.83 -6.07
CA THR A 233 -10.78 -4.64 -5.21
C THR A 233 -9.40 -4.03 -5.10
N ILE A 234 -8.88 -3.41 -6.17
CA ILE A 234 -7.54 -2.81 -6.23
C ILE A 234 -7.63 -1.38 -5.70
N GLN A 235 -7.15 -1.13 -4.49
CA GLN A 235 -7.28 0.17 -3.83
C GLN A 235 -5.94 0.84 -3.51
N PHE A 236 -4.84 0.11 -3.67
CA PHE A 236 -3.50 0.60 -3.39
C PHE A 236 -2.51 -0.06 -4.34
N ILE A 237 -1.50 0.68 -4.74
CA ILE A 237 -0.42 0.18 -5.62
C ILE A 237 0.90 0.54 -4.96
N HIS A 238 1.73 -0.45 -4.62
CA HIS A 238 3.14 -0.23 -4.36
C HIS A 238 3.85 -0.05 -5.71
N PHE A 239 4.37 1.16 -5.90
CA PHE A 239 4.90 1.61 -7.17
C PHE A 239 6.40 1.86 -7.06
N ALA A 240 7.17 0.96 -7.62
CA ALA A 240 8.62 1.05 -7.73
C ALA A 240 9.05 0.63 -9.12
N ASP A 241 10.31 0.86 -9.46
CA ASP A 241 10.95 0.25 -10.61
C ASP A 241 11.73 -0.99 -10.19
N GLY A 242 12.22 -1.81 -11.10
CA GLY A 242 12.96 -3.03 -10.80
C GLY A 242 13.60 -3.70 -12.01
N ASP A 243 14.38 -4.81 -11.76
CA ASP A 243 15.02 -5.59 -12.82
C ASP A 243 15.42 -7.02 -12.35
N PRO A 244 14.60 -8.05 -12.47
CA PRO A 244 13.14 -8.04 -12.34
C PRO A 244 12.67 -7.87 -10.88
N SER A 245 13.56 -7.91 -9.88
CA SER A 245 13.32 -7.67 -8.47
C SER A 245 14.01 -6.37 -8.03
N GLY A 246 13.77 -5.97 -6.79
CA GLY A 246 14.29 -4.73 -6.23
C GLY A 246 13.29 -3.59 -6.34
N HIS A 247 13.17 -2.81 -5.27
CA HIS A 247 12.30 -1.64 -5.22
C HIS A 247 13.13 -0.40 -5.52
N TYR A 248 13.33 -0.13 -6.81
CA TYR A 248 14.23 0.90 -7.31
C TYR A 248 13.53 2.25 -7.44
N ILE A 249 14.34 3.30 -7.47
CA ILE A 249 13.92 4.64 -7.90
C ILE A 249 13.31 4.55 -9.30
N LEU A 250 12.24 5.30 -9.55
CA LEU A 250 11.59 5.32 -10.85
C LEU A 250 12.55 5.78 -11.94
N GLY A 251 12.78 4.93 -12.94
CA GLY A 251 13.70 5.13 -14.05
C GLY A 251 15.09 4.52 -13.84
N ASP A 252 15.36 3.84 -12.74
CA ASP A 252 16.61 3.11 -12.52
C ASP A 252 16.47 1.61 -12.87
N GLY A 253 15.25 1.10 -13.10
CA GLY A 253 14.95 -0.26 -13.53
C GLY A 253 14.47 -0.33 -14.98
N ASN A 254 13.75 -1.38 -15.30
CA ASN A 254 13.29 -1.70 -16.66
C ASN A 254 11.76 -1.87 -16.77
N TYR A 255 11.00 -1.52 -15.74
CA TYR A 255 9.56 -1.71 -15.77
C TYR A 255 8.86 -0.72 -16.72
N PRO A 256 7.76 -1.12 -17.36
CA PRO A 256 6.99 -0.27 -18.26
C PRO A 256 6.10 0.71 -17.48
N LEU A 257 6.70 1.54 -16.62
CA LEU A 257 6.02 2.41 -15.65
C LEU A 257 4.92 3.28 -16.29
N LYS A 258 5.14 3.72 -17.51
CA LYS A 258 4.15 4.52 -18.25
C LYS A 258 2.94 3.68 -18.64
N GLU A 259 3.15 2.44 -19.06
CA GLU A 259 2.07 1.52 -19.42
C GLU A 259 1.22 1.18 -18.20
N TYR A 260 1.82 1.02 -17.01
CA TYR A 260 1.06 0.83 -15.76
C TYR A 260 0.12 2.00 -15.48
N ILE A 261 0.60 3.24 -15.63
CA ILE A 261 -0.25 4.41 -15.44
C ILE A 261 -1.37 4.46 -16.50
N GLU A 262 -1.09 4.12 -17.76
CA GLU A 262 -2.11 4.03 -18.81
C GLU A 262 -3.19 2.96 -18.49
N ILE A 263 -2.80 1.84 -17.89
CA ILE A 263 -3.74 0.81 -17.41
C ILE A 263 -4.57 1.35 -16.24
N LEU A 264 -3.95 1.99 -15.25
CA LEU A 264 -4.66 2.61 -14.12
C LEU A 264 -5.68 3.66 -14.59
N GLU A 265 -5.32 4.50 -15.55
CA GLU A 265 -6.21 5.48 -16.15
C GLU A 265 -7.39 4.84 -16.89
N LYS A 266 -7.12 3.80 -17.67
CA LYS A 266 -8.12 3.02 -18.40
C LYS A 266 -9.20 2.47 -17.45
N HIS A 267 -8.79 2.03 -16.27
CA HIS A 267 -9.68 1.49 -15.23
C HIS A 267 -10.21 2.55 -14.25
N ASN A 268 -10.01 3.85 -14.55
CA ASN A 268 -10.45 4.98 -13.72
C ASN A 268 -9.99 4.85 -12.26
N TYR A 269 -8.74 4.43 -12.04
CA TYR A 269 -8.18 4.22 -10.73
C TYR A 269 -8.17 5.51 -9.90
N THR A 270 -8.75 5.44 -8.70
CA THR A 270 -8.84 6.56 -7.75
C THR A 270 -8.12 6.29 -6.43
N GLY A 271 -7.42 5.15 -6.34
CA GLY A 271 -6.66 4.75 -5.16
C GLY A 271 -5.34 5.52 -5.03
N ILE A 272 -4.48 5.01 -4.17
CA ILE A 272 -3.16 5.58 -3.89
C ILE A 272 -2.09 4.84 -4.71
N ILE A 273 -1.14 5.59 -5.21
CA ILE A 273 0.11 5.11 -5.81
C ILE A 273 1.20 5.42 -4.79
N ASP A 274 1.70 4.40 -4.12
CA ASP A 274 2.68 4.55 -3.05
C ASP A 274 4.08 4.20 -3.54
N LEU A 275 5.01 5.12 -3.40
CA LEU A 275 6.40 4.88 -3.72
C LEU A 275 7.04 4.05 -2.60
N GLU A 276 7.17 2.76 -2.86
CA GLU A 276 7.88 1.83 -1.98
C GLU A 276 9.30 1.59 -2.52
N ILE A 277 10.20 2.54 -2.29
CA ILE A 277 11.60 2.40 -2.67
C ILE A 277 12.34 1.81 -1.48
N ASN A 278 12.76 0.55 -1.57
CA ASN A 278 13.30 -0.19 -0.42
C ASN A 278 14.64 -0.90 -0.69
N ASP A 279 15.28 -0.65 -1.84
CA ASP A 279 16.57 -1.26 -2.11
C ASP A 279 17.70 -0.56 -1.32
N SER A 280 18.62 -1.36 -0.77
CA SER A 280 19.69 -0.90 0.09
C SER A 280 20.66 0.09 -0.57
N ILE A 281 20.75 0.09 -1.90
CA ILE A 281 21.60 1.03 -2.64
C ILE A 281 21.18 2.50 -2.49
N TYR A 282 19.95 2.75 -2.00
CA TYR A 282 19.40 4.09 -1.81
C TYR A 282 19.33 4.54 -0.35
N TRP A 283 19.74 3.70 0.63
CA TRP A 283 19.58 4.00 2.06
C TRP A 283 20.40 5.19 2.54
N ASP A 284 21.50 5.51 1.87
CA ASP A 284 22.35 6.66 2.24
C ASP A 284 21.74 8.01 1.84
N ASP A 285 20.86 8.04 0.84
CA ASP A 285 20.14 9.26 0.41
C ASP A 285 18.68 8.99 0.09
N PRO A 286 17.83 8.69 1.08
CA PRO A 286 16.41 8.43 0.83
C PRO A 286 15.67 9.69 0.36
N HIS A 287 16.11 10.90 0.72
CA HIS A 287 15.53 12.14 0.21
C HIS A 287 15.74 12.30 -1.29
N GLY A 288 16.98 12.17 -1.76
CA GLY A 288 17.29 12.23 -3.20
C GLY A 288 16.59 11.14 -3.99
N SER A 289 16.39 9.96 -3.40
CA SER A 289 15.64 8.87 -4.00
C SER A 289 14.18 9.24 -4.27
N VAL A 290 13.50 9.82 -3.28
CA VAL A 290 12.12 10.29 -3.44
C VAL A 290 12.05 11.49 -4.41
N GLU A 291 12.96 12.46 -4.29
CA GLU A 291 13.02 13.62 -5.19
C GLU A 291 13.15 13.18 -6.65
N ARG A 292 14.05 12.22 -6.95
CA ARG A 292 14.23 11.66 -8.30
C ARG A 292 12.98 10.95 -8.80
N SER A 293 12.32 10.15 -7.97
CA SER A 293 11.09 9.45 -8.34
C SER A 293 9.93 10.42 -8.59
N VAL A 294 9.76 11.43 -7.75
CA VAL A 294 8.76 12.48 -7.94
C VAL A 294 9.02 13.29 -9.21
N ASP A 295 10.28 13.60 -9.48
CA ASP A 295 10.71 14.27 -10.72
C ASP A 295 10.43 13.42 -11.95
N TYR A 296 10.67 12.10 -11.87
CA TYR A 296 10.34 11.17 -12.94
C TYR A 296 8.84 11.18 -13.24
N LEU A 297 7.98 11.07 -12.22
CA LEU A 297 6.53 11.15 -12.37
C LEU A 297 6.09 12.46 -13.03
N LYS A 298 6.60 13.59 -12.56
CA LYS A 298 6.25 14.91 -13.10
C LYS A 298 6.69 15.09 -14.55
N LYS A 299 7.88 14.58 -14.92
CA LYS A 299 8.46 14.78 -16.27
C LYS A 299 7.95 13.79 -17.29
N ASN A 300 7.75 12.53 -16.90
CA ASN A 300 7.52 11.42 -17.83
C ASN A 300 6.08 10.89 -17.81
N ILE A 301 5.40 11.03 -16.69
CA ILE A 301 4.07 10.45 -16.48
C ILE A 301 2.99 11.53 -16.44
N PHE A 302 3.04 12.39 -15.42
CA PHE A 302 2.05 13.45 -15.29
C PHE A 302 2.43 14.61 -16.21
N LYS A 303 2.00 14.56 -17.47
CA LYS A 303 2.28 15.64 -18.41
C LYS A 303 1.89 16.98 -17.81
N PRO A 304 2.76 18.00 -17.84
CA PRO A 304 2.37 19.32 -17.44
C PRO A 304 1.21 19.76 -18.34
N GLY A 305 0.02 19.85 -17.79
CA GLY A 305 -1.01 20.67 -18.40
C GLY A 305 -0.35 22.02 -18.64
N LEU A 306 -0.50 22.57 -19.84
CA LEU A 306 -0.06 23.92 -20.16
C LEU A 306 -0.53 24.86 -19.05
N PHE A 307 0.32 25.11 -18.08
CA PHE A 307 0.18 26.24 -17.19
C PHE A 307 0.51 27.44 -18.07
N THR A 308 -0.52 27.98 -18.71
CA THR A 308 -0.46 29.36 -19.20
C THR A 308 -0.22 30.24 -17.99
N ALA A 309 0.91 30.94 -18.03
CA ALA A 309 1.30 31.97 -17.08
C ALA A 309 0.20 33.01 -16.87
#